data_cfdab1e8dfae3f1d53681cf819eeddcd
#
_entry.id   cfdab1e8dfae3f1d53681cf819eeddcd
#
_cell.length_a   1.000
_cell.length_b   1.000
_cell.length_c   1.000
_cell.angle_alpha   90.00
_cell.angle_beta   90.00
_cell.angle_gamma   90.00
#
_symmetry.space_group_name_H-M   'P 1'
#
loop_
_entity.id
_entity.type
_entity.pdbx_description
1 polymer ?
#
loop_
_entity_poly.entity_id
_entity_poly.type
_entity_poly.pdbx_seq_one_letter_code
_entity_poly.pdbx_strand_id
1 'polypeptide(L)'
;MRDLSLHSKRLPRSRPVRVLVADKNAHFRETIRRVLARLGRCVVSGEASTIAEVISQVTSSRIDLLLLDVDMVTQDRLAELKQLAERLPELKVAVLLSNDTPEYRQAVQHHRGHFSVAKDGIEEQLPAVLDSVRQVVAGRAG
;
A
#
# COMPACT_ATOMS: atom_id res chain seq x y z
N MET A 1 -28.04 -4.72 25.70
CA MET A 1 -27.50 -4.51 25.54
C MET A 1 -27.26 -4.57 25.05
N ARG A 2 -27.15 -4.52 25.07
CA ARG A 2 -26.40 -4.46 24.78
C ARG A 2 -25.95 -4.75 23.98
N ASP A 3 -25.87 -4.81 23.84
CA ASP A 3 -25.08 -5.00 23.35
C ASP A 3 -24.89 -5.04 22.52
N LEU A 4 -25.04 -4.67 22.42
CA LEU A 4 -24.50 -4.50 21.90
C LEU A 4 -23.92 -4.35 21.51
N SER A 5 -23.81 -4.12 21.80
CA SER A 5 -22.87 -3.98 21.67
C SER A 5 -22.31 -4.57 21.32
N LEU A 6 -22.42 -4.79 21.62
CA LEU A 6 -21.55 -5.45 21.38
C LEU A 6 -21.36 -5.97 20.35
N HIS A 7 -21.56 -5.87 19.67
CA HIS A 7 -21.01 -6.19 18.72
C HIS A 7 -20.55 -5.76 18.06
N SER A 8 -20.60 -4.97 18.22
CA SER A 8 -19.97 -4.47 17.74
C SER A 8 -19.10 -4.44 18.09
N LYS A 9 -19.05 -4.45 18.65
CA LYS A 9 -18.09 -4.59 18.94
C LYS A 9 -17.58 -5.47 18.62
N ARG A 10 -17.91 -5.84 18.34
CA ARG A 10 -17.42 -6.71 17.95
C ARG A 10 -16.79 -6.77 16.88
N LEU A 11 -17.07 -6.01 16.25
CA LEU A 11 -16.27 -5.96 15.25
C LEU A 11 -15.13 -5.37 15.70
N PRO A 12 -14.19 -6.10 15.65
CA PRO A 12 -12.99 -5.65 16.08
C PRO A 12 -12.68 -4.51 15.26
N ARG A 13 -12.31 -3.62 15.82
CA ARG A 13 -11.80 -2.77 15.24
C ARG A 13 -10.67 -3.13 14.71
N SER A 14 -10.65 -3.34 13.52
CA SER A 14 -9.43 -3.49 12.86
C SER A 14 -8.63 -2.27 13.10
N ARG A 15 -7.40 -2.45 13.38
CA ARG A 15 -6.48 -1.36 13.47
C ARG A 15 -6.36 -0.66 12.12
N PRO A 16 -5.95 0.60 12.10
CA PRO A 16 -5.77 1.30 10.83
C PRO A 16 -4.71 0.64 9.95
N VAL A 17 -4.91 0.69 8.65
CA VAL A 17 -3.92 0.23 7.69
C VAL A 17 -2.72 1.17 7.73
N ARG A 18 -1.54 0.61 7.88
CA ARG A 18 -0.31 1.39 7.93
C ARG A 18 0.28 1.46 6.52
N VAL A 19 0.39 2.66 5.99
CA VAL A 19 0.76 2.89 4.60
C VAL A 19 2.13 3.58 4.53
N LEU A 20 3.00 3.04 3.69
CA LEU A 20 4.25 3.69 3.33
C LEU A 20 4.10 4.25 1.92
N VAL A 21 4.36 5.54 1.74
CA VAL A 21 4.24 6.21 0.45
C VAL A 21 5.64 6.42 -0.12
N ALA A 22 5.92 5.78 -1.25
CA ALA A 22 7.24 5.84 -1.87
C ALA A 22 7.15 6.43 -3.27
N ASP A 23 7.65 7.63 -3.42
CA ASP A 23 7.66 8.35 -4.69
C ASP A 23 8.72 9.42 -4.60
N LYS A 24 9.48 9.64 -5.66
CA LYS A 24 10.48 10.70 -5.69
C LYS A 24 9.85 12.08 -5.62
N ASN A 25 8.65 12.21 -6.12
CA ASN A 25 7.98 13.50 -6.25
C ASN A 25 7.26 13.84 -4.94
N ALA A 26 7.77 14.82 -4.23
CA ALA A 26 7.19 15.23 -2.95
C ALA A 26 5.77 15.75 -3.11
N HIS A 27 5.47 16.41 -4.22
CA HIS A 27 4.12 16.88 -4.49
C HIS A 27 3.14 15.73 -4.61
N PHE A 28 3.54 14.66 -5.28
CA PHE A 28 2.65 13.52 -5.42
C PHE A 28 2.47 12.79 -4.09
N ARG A 29 3.53 12.71 -3.29
CA ARG A 29 3.38 12.14 -1.94
C ARG A 29 2.35 12.92 -1.13
N GLU A 30 2.37 14.23 -1.26
CA GLU A 30 1.40 15.07 -0.56
C GLU A 30 -0.01 14.83 -1.09
N THR A 31 -0.18 14.68 -2.39
CA THR A 31 -1.47 14.34 -2.99
C THR A 31 -2.01 13.05 -2.41
N ILE A 32 -1.16 12.02 -2.34
CA ILE A 32 -1.56 10.73 -1.78
C ILE A 32 -1.98 10.90 -0.31
N ARG A 33 -1.23 11.66 0.46
CA ARG A 33 -1.55 11.85 1.87
C ARG A 33 -2.91 12.49 2.04
N ARG A 34 -3.26 13.44 1.19
CA ARG A 34 -4.57 14.08 1.25
C ARG A 34 -5.69 13.11 0.92
N VAL A 35 -5.48 12.28 -0.11
CA VAL A 35 -6.48 11.29 -0.48
C VAL A 35 -6.68 10.31 0.67
N LEU A 36 -5.60 9.81 1.25
CA LEU A 36 -5.68 8.86 2.35
C LEU A 36 -6.36 9.48 3.57
N ALA A 37 -6.08 10.75 3.86
CA ALA A 37 -6.69 11.42 5.00
C ALA A 37 -8.21 11.51 4.84
N ARG A 38 -8.69 11.71 3.62
CA ARG A 38 -10.13 11.76 3.37
C ARG A 38 -10.79 10.39 3.47
N LEU A 39 -10.06 9.33 3.10
CA LEU A 39 -10.62 7.99 3.14
C LEU A 39 -10.74 7.44 4.55
N GLY A 40 -9.79 7.78 5.41
CA GLY A 40 -9.82 7.32 6.79
C GLY A 40 -9.43 5.87 6.94
N ARG A 41 -9.35 5.43 8.18
CA ARG A 41 -9.02 4.05 8.55
C ARG A 41 -7.64 3.61 8.08
N CYS A 42 -6.78 4.56 7.82
CA CYS A 42 -5.40 4.31 7.47
C CYS A 42 -4.54 5.43 8.02
N VAL A 43 -3.26 5.14 8.21
CA VAL A 43 -2.30 6.14 8.63
C VAL A 43 -1.10 6.06 7.72
N VAL A 44 -0.54 7.20 7.35
CA VAL A 44 0.72 7.24 6.62
C VAL A 44 1.82 7.12 7.66
N SER A 45 2.43 5.94 7.74
CA SER A 45 3.45 5.70 8.74
C SER A 45 4.84 6.09 8.27
N GLY A 46 5.01 6.44 7.00
CA GLY A 46 6.28 6.92 6.51
C GLY A 46 6.21 7.33 5.06
N GLU A 47 7.25 7.99 4.61
CA GLU A 47 7.45 8.36 3.21
C GLU A 47 8.86 7.98 2.81
N ALA A 48 9.06 7.67 1.55
CA ALA A 48 10.35 7.30 1.02
C ALA A 48 10.53 7.91 -0.36
N SER A 49 11.74 8.36 -0.65
CA SER A 49 12.08 8.86 -1.98
C SER A 49 13.11 7.98 -2.68
N THR A 50 13.61 6.93 -2.01
CA THR A 50 14.54 5.98 -2.60
C THR A 50 14.14 4.57 -2.21
N ILE A 51 14.59 3.59 -2.99
CA ILE A 51 14.33 2.19 -2.67
C ILE A 51 15.05 1.78 -1.38
N ALA A 52 16.22 2.34 -1.11
CA ALA A 52 16.91 2.03 0.14
C ALA A 52 16.06 2.44 1.35
N GLU A 53 15.41 3.58 1.27
CA GLU A 53 14.50 4.01 2.34
C GLU A 53 13.30 3.10 2.47
N VAL A 54 12.75 2.63 1.32
CA VAL A 54 11.65 1.69 1.34
C VAL A 54 12.05 0.43 2.10
N ILE A 55 13.17 -0.15 1.73
CA ILE A 55 13.65 -1.39 2.34
C ILE A 55 13.86 -1.20 3.85
N SER A 56 14.49 -0.10 4.21
CA SER A 56 14.74 0.20 5.61
C SER A 56 13.43 0.28 6.40
N GLN A 57 12.43 0.96 5.87
CA GLN A 57 11.19 1.16 6.61
C GLN A 57 10.33 -0.09 6.69
N VAL A 58 10.26 -0.89 5.62
CA VAL A 58 9.44 -2.10 5.67
C VAL A 58 10.08 -3.19 6.51
N THR A 59 11.38 -3.13 6.76
CA THR A 59 12.05 -4.10 7.60
C THR A 59 12.08 -3.69 9.06
N SER A 60 11.95 -2.40 9.35
CA SER A 60 12.03 -1.90 10.73
C SER A 60 10.68 -1.52 11.32
N SER A 61 9.64 -1.43 10.51
CA SER A 61 8.30 -1.04 10.97
C SER A 61 7.27 -1.93 10.33
N ARG A 62 6.10 -2.03 10.97
CA ARG A 62 5.04 -2.78 10.36
C ARG A 62 4.35 -1.92 9.32
N ILE A 63 4.38 -2.36 8.10
CA ILE A 63 3.71 -1.70 6.98
C ILE A 63 2.74 -2.70 6.38
N ASP A 64 1.50 -2.30 6.18
CA ASP A 64 0.49 -3.16 5.57
C ASP A 64 0.40 -2.94 4.08
N LEU A 65 0.62 -1.71 3.63
CA LEU A 65 0.50 -1.34 2.22
C LEU A 65 1.63 -0.40 1.84
N LEU A 66 2.37 -0.79 0.81
CA LEU A 66 3.38 0.06 0.21
C LEU A 66 2.82 0.61 -1.10
N LEU A 67 2.72 1.94 -1.20
CA LEU A 67 2.40 2.61 -2.45
C LEU A 67 3.72 2.99 -3.09
N LEU A 68 4.06 2.36 -4.20
CA LEU A 68 5.40 2.42 -4.76
C LEU A 68 5.37 2.91 -6.20
N ASP A 69 6.00 4.06 -6.43
CA ASP A 69 6.18 4.58 -7.79
C ASP A 69 7.06 3.61 -8.58
N VAL A 70 6.53 3.11 -9.68
CA VAL A 70 7.25 2.12 -10.49
C VAL A 70 8.56 2.68 -11.05
N ASP A 71 8.62 3.99 -11.27
CA ASP A 71 9.83 4.61 -11.81
C ASP A 71 11.00 4.61 -10.83
N MET A 72 10.73 4.31 -9.56
CA MET A 72 11.79 4.15 -8.58
C MET A 72 12.45 2.77 -8.66
N VAL A 73 11.81 1.82 -9.34
CA VAL A 73 12.28 0.44 -9.36
C VAL A 73 13.14 0.24 -10.58
N THR A 74 14.45 0.18 -10.37
CA THR A 74 15.39 -0.18 -11.43
C THR A 74 15.47 -1.69 -11.52
N GLN A 75 16.01 -2.19 -12.62
CA GLN A 75 16.19 -3.63 -12.77
C GLN A 75 17.08 -4.22 -11.68
N ASP A 76 18.08 -3.46 -11.26
CA ASP A 76 19.00 -3.91 -10.21
C ASP A 76 18.26 -4.12 -8.89
N ARG A 77 17.24 -3.32 -8.62
CA ARG A 77 16.51 -3.38 -7.36
C ARG A 77 15.32 -4.33 -7.40
N LEU A 78 14.91 -4.73 -8.59
CA LEU A 78 13.70 -5.56 -8.72
C LEU A 78 13.86 -6.89 -8.01
N ALA A 79 15.00 -7.54 -8.15
CA ALA A 79 15.24 -8.81 -7.48
C ALA A 79 15.22 -8.64 -5.96
N GLU A 80 15.80 -7.57 -5.49
CA GLU A 80 15.82 -7.25 -4.06
C GLU A 80 14.41 -7.06 -3.51
N LEU A 81 13.57 -6.33 -4.25
CA LEU A 81 12.19 -6.12 -3.86
C LEU A 81 11.38 -7.41 -3.87
N LYS A 82 11.63 -8.28 -4.84
CA LYS A 82 10.95 -9.58 -4.89
C LYS A 82 11.31 -10.44 -3.69
N GLN A 83 12.59 -10.48 -3.34
CA GLN A 83 13.02 -11.23 -2.17
C GLN A 83 12.38 -10.68 -0.90
N LEU A 84 12.29 -9.37 -0.80
CA LEU A 84 11.67 -8.72 0.34
C LEU A 84 10.19 -9.11 0.45
N ALA A 85 9.48 -9.08 -0.68
CA ALA A 85 8.05 -9.43 -0.70
C ALA A 85 7.83 -10.88 -0.27
N GLU A 86 8.75 -11.78 -0.63
CA GLU A 86 8.66 -13.17 -0.21
C GLU A 86 8.85 -13.34 1.30
N ARG A 87 9.71 -12.52 1.88
CA ARG A 87 9.95 -12.59 3.33
C ARG A 87 8.89 -11.87 4.14
N LEU A 88 8.12 -10.99 3.50
CA LEU A 88 7.08 -10.22 4.16
C LEU A 88 5.74 -10.46 3.46
N PRO A 89 5.17 -11.68 3.62
CA PRO A 89 3.97 -12.03 2.86
C PRO A 89 2.75 -11.19 3.22
N GLU A 90 2.78 -10.53 4.36
CA GLU A 90 1.66 -9.68 4.78
C GLU A 90 1.72 -8.29 4.16
N LEU A 91 2.86 -7.91 3.61
CA LEU A 91 3.00 -6.61 2.97
C LEU A 91 2.35 -6.65 1.60
N LYS A 92 1.41 -5.76 1.35
CA LYS A 92 0.81 -5.61 0.04
C LYS A 92 1.44 -4.42 -0.66
N VAL A 93 1.59 -4.52 -1.97
CA VAL A 93 2.22 -3.46 -2.75
C VAL A 93 1.25 -3.00 -3.82
N ALA A 94 1.03 -1.69 -3.90
CA ALA A 94 0.31 -1.07 -4.99
C ALA A 94 1.31 -0.24 -5.78
N VAL A 95 1.54 -0.64 -7.02
CA VAL A 95 2.49 0.05 -7.88
C VAL A 95 1.80 1.21 -8.55
N LEU A 96 2.40 2.38 -8.46
CA LEU A 96 1.86 3.60 -9.03
C LEU A 96 2.43 3.79 -10.41
N LEU A 97 1.56 3.90 -11.40
CA LEU A 97 1.94 3.95 -12.80
C LEU A 97 1.68 5.33 -13.38
N SER A 98 2.73 5.94 -13.94
CA SER A 98 2.58 7.20 -14.66
C SER A 98 1.97 6.98 -16.04
N ASN A 99 2.34 5.87 -16.68
CA ASN A 99 1.80 5.47 -17.96
C ASN A 99 0.98 4.22 -17.77
N ASP A 100 -0.33 4.35 -17.90
CA ASP A 100 -1.22 3.22 -17.66
C ASP A 100 -1.42 2.47 -18.98
N THR A 101 -0.41 1.73 -19.41
CA THR A 101 -0.50 0.92 -20.61
C THR A 101 -0.76 -0.53 -20.24
N PRO A 102 -1.39 -1.32 -21.14
CA PRO A 102 -1.60 -2.73 -20.86
C PRO A 102 -0.30 -3.49 -20.59
N GLU A 103 0.77 -3.15 -21.31
CA GLU A 103 2.05 -3.80 -21.12
C GLU A 103 2.60 -3.56 -19.72
N TYR A 104 2.47 -2.34 -19.24
CA TYR A 104 2.95 -1.97 -17.91
C TYR A 104 2.15 -2.69 -16.84
N ARG A 105 0.85 -2.73 -16.98
CA ARG A 105 -0.02 -3.44 -16.04
C ARG A 105 0.32 -4.92 -15.98
N GLN A 106 0.57 -5.51 -17.15
CA GLN A 106 0.88 -6.91 -17.23
C GLN A 106 2.19 -7.23 -16.54
N ALA A 107 3.19 -6.36 -16.74
CA ALA A 107 4.48 -6.53 -16.09
C ALA A 107 4.33 -6.52 -14.57
N VAL A 108 3.49 -5.64 -14.04
CA VAL A 108 3.26 -5.54 -12.61
C VAL A 108 2.52 -6.76 -12.08
N GLN A 109 1.52 -7.23 -12.83
CA GLN A 109 0.71 -8.36 -12.39
C GLN A 109 1.48 -9.67 -12.30
N HIS A 110 2.58 -9.77 -13.02
CA HIS A 110 3.42 -10.96 -12.90
C HIS A 110 4.08 -11.05 -11.54
N HIS A 111 3.93 -10.05 -10.70
CA HIS A 111 4.55 -10.04 -9.37
C HIS A 111 3.51 -10.20 -8.26
N ARG A 112 2.72 -11.32 -8.40
CA ARG A 112 2.09 -11.81 -7.22
C ARG A 112 0.95 -11.07 -6.62
N GLY A 113 -0.06 -10.82 -7.36
CA GLY A 113 -1.32 -10.38 -6.81
C GLY A 113 -1.27 -9.03 -6.11
N HIS A 114 -0.27 -8.25 -6.42
CA HIS A 114 -0.24 -6.89 -5.93
C HIS A 114 -1.06 -6.00 -6.86
N PHE A 115 -1.36 -4.81 -6.39
CA PHE A 115 -2.23 -3.89 -7.10
C PHE A 115 -1.44 -2.99 -8.05
N SER A 116 -2.08 -2.51 -9.10
CA SER A 116 -1.53 -1.43 -9.90
C SER A 116 -2.54 -0.29 -9.90
N VAL A 117 -2.05 0.94 -9.78
CA VAL A 117 -2.88 2.13 -9.68
C VAL A 117 -2.30 3.19 -10.57
N ALA A 118 -3.13 3.77 -11.43
CA ALA A 118 -2.70 4.89 -12.27
C ALA A 118 -2.60 6.15 -11.41
N LYS A 119 -1.52 6.90 -11.58
CA LYS A 119 -1.34 8.12 -10.78
C LYS A 119 -2.44 9.13 -11.04
N ASP A 120 -2.87 9.26 -12.30
CA ASP A 120 -3.95 10.19 -12.62
C ASP A 120 -5.31 9.71 -12.19
N GLY A 121 -5.43 8.44 -11.77
CA GLY A 121 -6.67 7.89 -11.24
C GLY A 121 -6.58 7.56 -9.77
N ILE A 122 -5.67 8.20 -9.03
CA ILE A 122 -5.41 7.82 -7.64
C ILE A 122 -6.65 7.98 -6.77
N GLU A 123 -7.43 9.03 -6.97
CA GLU A 123 -8.60 9.28 -6.15
C GLU A 123 -9.68 8.23 -6.36
N GLU A 124 -9.83 7.75 -7.61
CA GLU A 124 -10.84 6.77 -7.95
C GLU A 124 -10.43 5.35 -7.59
N GLN A 125 -9.15 5.04 -7.67
CA GLN A 125 -8.68 3.66 -7.54
C GLN A 125 -8.21 3.29 -6.15
N LEU A 126 -7.71 4.25 -5.39
CA LEU A 126 -7.15 3.96 -4.08
C LEU A 126 -8.17 3.41 -3.08
N PRO A 127 -9.44 3.84 -3.09
CA PRO A 127 -10.40 3.27 -2.14
C PRO A 127 -10.55 1.76 -2.23
N ALA A 128 -10.58 1.21 -3.44
CA ALA A 128 -10.72 -0.24 -3.62
C ALA A 128 -9.47 -0.97 -3.10
N VAL A 129 -8.30 -0.41 -3.31
CA VAL A 129 -7.05 -0.98 -2.80
C VAL A 129 -7.08 -1.02 -1.28
N LEU A 130 -7.47 0.08 -0.65
CA LEU A 130 -7.56 0.14 0.80
C LEU A 130 -8.56 -0.84 1.36
N ASP A 131 -9.71 -0.98 0.70
CA ASP A 131 -10.71 -1.94 1.16
C ASP A 131 -10.17 -3.36 1.13
N SER A 132 -9.46 -3.72 0.08
CA SER A 132 -8.87 -5.05 -0.02
C SER A 132 -7.84 -5.29 1.08
N VAL A 133 -7.00 -4.29 1.34
CA VAL A 133 -5.97 -4.41 2.37
C VAL A 133 -6.60 -4.46 3.76
N ARG A 134 -7.65 -3.67 3.99
CA ARG A 134 -8.34 -3.69 5.28
C ARG A 134 -8.93 -5.05 5.59
N GLN A 135 -9.46 -5.73 4.57
CA GLN A 135 -9.99 -7.08 4.79
C GLN A 135 -8.89 -8.05 5.20
N VAL A 136 -7.71 -7.94 4.61
CA VAL A 136 -6.59 -8.78 4.98
C VAL A 136 -6.14 -8.47 6.40
N VAL A 137 -6.03 -7.20 6.76
CA VAL A 137 -5.64 -6.78 8.10
C VAL A 137 -6.65 -7.26 9.14
N ALA A 138 -7.93 -7.11 8.84
CA ALA A 138 -8.98 -7.57 9.75
C ALA A 138 -8.93 -9.10 9.92
N GLY A 139 -8.67 -9.83 8.85
CA GLY A 139 -8.53 -11.28 8.93
C GLY A 139 -7.37 -11.71 9.80
N ARG A 140 -6.26 -10.97 9.75
CA ARG A 140 -5.11 -11.27 10.62
C ARG A 140 -5.40 -10.96 12.07
N ALA A 141 -6.18 -9.93 12.33
CA ALA A 141 -6.51 -9.54 13.70
C ALA A 141 -7.50 -10.49 14.33
N GLY A 142 -8.27 -11.18 13.49
CA GLY A 142 -9.21 -12.17 13.98
C GLY A 142 -8.53 -13.51 14.19
#